data_f85f78f342c16ed5f8e28dc535f3eb29
#
_entry.id   f85f78f342c16ed5f8e28dc535f3eb29
#
_cell.length_a   1.000
_cell.length_b   1.000
_cell.length_c   1.000
_cell.angle_alpha   90.00
_cell.angle_beta   90.00
_cell.angle_gamma   90.00
#
_symmetry.space_group_name_H-M   'P 1'
#
loop_
_entity.id
_entity.type
_entity.pdbx_description
1 polymer ?
#
loop_
_entity_poly.entity_id
_entity_poly.type
_entity_poly.pdbx_seq_one_letter_code
_entity_poly.pdbx_strand_id
1 'polypeptide(L)'
;APTPSLKLVAIAVAGSYLAVYWYHFLFHLGEKDPAAVNLVESMRGNDIEIGRLTHPKRMPLRLSWRDINHHIHILGQPGVGKSVLLKNIYAHQIMQGEGLLMLDLKADYKVREDFKSLCKMADREQDFVLIDLSHPESSYGYNPLLLGNATELKDKIIGAIEWSEPYYKKVSERTLLTVLRGLVYLRDQKGMVSNLEDLLVAISTVQGVTLLAEQVDEASIRADIQSLAAGFSKDFAKDLESLKTELTLLVKAEFGSIFKSDKTLDVFSAIMEKKVILVNLDGQTYNESAKKFGRLLLADLRSASGAIVTNIPEQERPRFAVLVDEFSDIVSTEDMAKTFVGFLNRCRGSGIGVVIAHQSLGDFKDPTVKAQIMDSTETMFSFVQKDPETCDILASVVGTKESYEKTKQTKEWIFGDDNTGMGTKKLVHEFIYHPNVFRNLNVGEAIYAAKKPSRFGTVHVKMIEIPHVPQEQTKVKAPCISDMKTLALNDELNKRRTEYTSAIRNSTTKIEDLEI
;
A
#
# COMPACT_ATOMS: atom_id res chain seq x y z
N ALA A 1 25.03 -74.84 15.04
CA ALA A 1 23.84 -74.39 14.41
C ALA A 1 23.61 -72.89 14.75
N PRO A 2 23.57 -72.01 13.80
CA PRO A 2 23.27 -70.60 14.10
C PRO A 2 21.84 -70.49 14.44
N THR A 3 21.53 -69.84 15.52
CA THR A 3 20.25 -69.63 16.11
C THR A 3 19.28 -68.96 15.11
N PRO A 4 18.04 -69.48 14.97
CA PRO A 4 17.00 -68.91 14.09
C PRO A 4 16.55 -67.52 14.50
N SER A 5 17.03 -67.00 15.60
CA SER A 5 16.60 -65.75 16.24
C SER A 5 17.00 -64.47 15.50
N LEU A 6 18.15 -64.42 14.83
CA LEU A 6 18.59 -63.19 14.17
C LEU A 6 17.84 -62.89 12.86
N LYS A 7 17.48 -63.93 12.10
CA LYS A 7 16.68 -63.73 10.88
C LYS A 7 15.24 -63.34 11.20
N LEU A 8 14.65 -63.89 12.25
CA LEU A 8 13.32 -63.56 12.72
C LEU A 8 13.23 -62.12 13.28
N VAL A 9 14.28 -61.70 14.00
CA VAL A 9 14.35 -60.32 14.50
C VAL A 9 14.52 -59.31 13.35
N ALA A 10 15.37 -59.61 12.35
CA ALA A 10 15.53 -58.75 11.19
C ALA A 10 14.24 -58.64 10.34
N ILE A 11 13.50 -59.72 10.18
CA ILE A 11 12.18 -59.70 9.48
C ILE A 11 11.12 -58.93 10.29
N ALA A 12 11.10 -59.06 11.61
CA ALA A 12 10.18 -58.32 12.46
C ALA A 12 10.49 -56.81 12.48
N VAL A 13 11.78 -56.42 12.49
CA VAL A 13 12.20 -55.03 12.42
C VAL A 13 11.90 -54.44 11.04
N ALA A 14 12.18 -55.16 9.95
CA ALA A 14 11.82 -54.72 8.59
C ALA A 14 10.30 -54.64 8.39
N GLY A 15 9.54 -55.59 8.97
CA GLY A 15 8.07 -55.56 8.92
C GLY A 15 7.46 -54.40 9.70
N SER A 16 8.02 -54.04 10.86
CA SER A 16 7.58 -52.88 11.64
C SER A 16 7.95 -51.55 10.94
N TYR A 17 9.12 -51.44 10.29
CA TYR A 17 9.46 -50.28 9.47
C TYR A 17 8.55 -50.13 8.24
N LEU A 18 8.23 -51.22 7.55
CA LEU A 18 7.28 -51.23 6.44
C LEU A 18 5.87 -50.91 6.94
N ALA A 19 5.42 -51.41 8.07
CA ALA A 19 4.12 -51.12 8.65
C ALA A 19 4.00 -49.65 9.07
N VAL A 20 5.03 -49.06 9.68
CA VAL A 20 5.09 -47.64 10.02
C VAL A 20 5.13 -46.76 8.76
N TYR A 21 5.89 -47.19 7.74
CA TYR A 21 5.96 -46.49 6.46
C TYR A 21 4.59 -46.54 5.72
N TRP A 22 3.92 -47.71 5.69
CA TRP A 22 2.58 -47.88 5.13
C TRP A 22 1.51 -47.18 5.95
N TYR A 23 1.63 -47.16 7.29
CA TYR A 23 0.76 -46.41 8.16
C TYR A 23 0.86 -44.90 7.89
N HIS A 24 2.09 -44.35 7.82
CA HIS A 24 2.31 -42.97 7.39
C HIS A 24 1.81 -42.70 5.96
N PHE A 25 2.06 -43.60 5.03
CA PHE A 25 1.62 -43.43 3.63
C PHE A 25 0.10 -43.51 3.49
N LEU A 26 -0.59 -44.42 4.18
CA LEU A 26 -2.05 -44.57 4.10
C LEU A 26 -2.80 -43.48 4.88
N PHE A 27 -2.23 -42.97 5.98
CA PHE A 27 -2.85 -41.89 6.73
C PHE A 27 -2.60 -40.51 6.09
N HIS A 28 -1.55 -40.35 5.27
CA HIS A 28 -1.34 -39.09 4.53
C HIS A 28 -2.00 -39.06 3.15
N LEU A 29 -2.58 -40.16 2.66
CA LEU A 29 -3.32 -40.20 1.39
C LEU A 29 -4.73 -39.63 1.45
N GLY A 30 -5.15 -39.01 2.52
CA GLY A 30 -6.50 -38.45 2.67
C GLY A 30 -6.59 -37.21 3.56
N GLU A 31 -5.51 -36.79 4.15
CA GLU A 31 -5.50 -35.53 4.90
C GLU A 31 -5.46 -34.36 3.90
N LYS A 32 -6.55 -33.59 3.86
CA LYS A 32 -6.48 -32.20 3.40
C LYS A 32 -5.26 -31.60 4.09
N ASP A 33 -4.39 -30.96 3.32
CA ASP A 33 -3.16 -30.34 3.81
C ASP A 33 -3.40 -29.74 5.21
N PRO A 34 -2.76 -30.27 6.29
CA PRO A 34 -3.00 -29.80 7.64
C PRO A 34 -2.72 -28.28 7.77
N ALA A 35 -1.87 -27.74 6.91
CA ALA A 35 -1.61 -26.31 6.80
C ALA A 35 -2.84 -25.53 6.35
N ALA A 36 -3.66 -26.07 5.40
CA ALA A 36 -4.86 -25.40 4.92
C ALA A 36 -5.97 -25.35 5.97
N VAL A 37 -6.20 -26.45 6.68
CA VAL A 37 -7.21 -26.53 7.76
C VAL A 37 -6.80 -25.64 8.92
N ASN A 38 -5.54 -25.66 9.32
CA ASN A 38 -5.02 -24.78 10.37
C ASN A 38 -5.10 -23.29 9.99
N LEU A 39 -4.90 -22.93 8.71
CA LEU A 39 -5.02 -21.55 8.27
C LEU A 39 -6.46 -21.03 8.45
N VAL A 40 -7.45 -21.77 7.97
CA VAL A 40 -8.87 -21.41 8.08
C VAL A 40 -9.31 -21.32 9.55
N GLU A 41 -8.91 -22.29 10.38
CA GLU A 41 -9.23 -22.27 11.81
C GLU A 41 -8.51 -21.14 12.56
N SER A 42 -7.26 -20.86 12.22
CA SER A 42 -6.49 -19.78 12.86
C SER A 42 -6.99 -18.39 12.51
N MET A 43 -7.77 -18.25 11.43
CA MET A 43 -8.39 -17.00 10.98
C MET A 43 -9.88 -16.89 11.37
N ARG A 44 -10.42 -17.86 12.09
CA ARG A 44 -11.76 -17.74 12.69
C ARG A 44 -11.70 -16.77 13.86
N GLY A 45 -12.36 -15.65 13.75
CA GLY A 45 -12.46 -14.63 14.80
C GLY A 45 -12.19 -13.23 14.28
N ASN A 46 -12.64 -12.23 15.04
CA ASN A 46 -12.54 -10.82 14.63
C ASN A 46 -11.12 -10.24 14.78
N ASP A 47 -10.24 -10.91 15.51
CA ASP A 47 -8.89 -10.44 15.80
C ASP A 47 -7.85 -11.27 15.08
N ILE A 48 -6.82 -10.59 14.56
CA ILE A 48 -5.70 -11.20 13.85
C ILE A 48 -4.66 -11.71 14.84
N GLU A 49 -4.40 -13.01 14.87
CA GLU A 49 -3.28 -13.57 15.63
C GLU A 49 -1.96 -13.37 14.87
N ILE A 50 -1.18 -12.40 15.30
CA ILE A 50 0.10 -12.02 14.69
C ILE A 50 1.23 -12.98 15.08
N GLY A 51 1.16 -13.56 16.28
CA GLY A 51 2.21 -14.40 16.83
C GLY A 51 2.13 -14.54 18.34
N ARG A 52 3.25 -14.89 18.95
CA ARG A 52 3.31 -15.03 20.40
C ARG A 52 4.31 -14.07 21.01
N LEU A 53 3.87 -13.35 22.04
CA LEU A 53 4.76 -12.59 22.89
C LEU A 53 5.72 -13.56 23.60
N THR A 54 7.00 -13.23 23.60
CA THR A 54 8.05 -13.94 24.31
C THR A 54 8.40 -13.25 25.64
N HIS A 55 8.21 -11.94 25.70
CA HIS A 55 8.43 -11.10 26.86
C HIS A 55 7.41 -9.96 26.87
N PRO A 56 6.86 -9.48 28.01
CA PRO A 56 7.11 -9.97 29.38
C PRO A 56 6.37 -11.26 29.75
N LYS A 57 5.34 -11.63 29.02
CA LYS A 57 4.57 -12.87 29.27
C LYS A 57 4.33 -13.62 27.96
N ARG A 58 4.45 -14.94 28.00
CA ARG A 58 4.13 -15.79 26.85
C ARG A 58 2.62 -15.88 26.65
N MET A 59 2.11 -15.11 25.69
CA MET A 59 0.70 -15.10 25.31
C MET A 59 0.54 -14.77 23.82
N PRO A 60 -0.58 -15.19 23.18
CA PRO A 60 -0.87 -14.78 21.82
C PRO A 60 -0.98 -13.26 21.72
N LEU A 61 -0.34 -12.67 20.72
CA LEU A 61 -0.56 -11.28 20.34
C LEU A 61 -1.64 -11.24 19.27
N ARG A 62 -2.73 -10.56 19.57
CA ARG A 62 -3.83 -10.36 18.64
C ARG A 62 -4.04 -8.88 18.39
N LEU A 63 -4.30 -8.54 17.12
CA LEU A 63 -4.69 -7.21 16.68
C LEU A 63 -6.17 -7.22 16.34
N SER A 64 -6.90 -6.27 16.87
CA SER A 64 -8.29 -6.01 16.52
C SER A 64 -8.38 -5.10 15.28
N TRP A 65 -9.58 -4.98 14.69
CA TRP A 65 -9.82 -3.96 13.67
C TRP A 65 -9.46 -2.55 14.15
N ARG A 66 -9.68 -2.25 15.43
CA ARG A 66 -9.30 -0.97 16.01
C ARG A 66 -7.80 -0.71 15.87
N ASP A 67 -6.95 -1.71 16.12
CA ASP A 67 -5.49 -1.54 16.00
C ASP A 67 -5.10 -1.23 14.55
N ILE A 68 -5.75 -1.85 13.55
CA ILE A 68 -5.53 -1.53 12.12
C ILE A 68 -6.05 -0.15 11.77
N ASN A 69 -7.27 0.21 12.20
CA ASN A 69 -7.89 1.50 11.90
C ASN A 69 -7.15 2.69 12.52
N HIS A 70 -6.35 2.43 13.57
CA HIS A 70 -5.48 3.43 14.20
C HIS A 70 -4.06 3.44 13.65
N HIS A 71 -3.85 2.75 12.54
CA HIS A 71 -2.66 2.65 11.73
C HIS A 71 -1.51 1.90 12.39
N ILE A 72 -0.86 1.09 11.58
CA ILE A 72 0.26 0.25 11.99
C ILE A 72 1.52 0.67 11.24
N HIS A 73 2.62 0.79 11.96
CA HIS A 73 3.93 1.09 11.44
C HIS A 73 4.86 -0.12 11.62
N ILE A 74 5.41 -0.62 10.52
CA ILE A 74 6.29 -1.78 10.50
C ILE A 74 7.67 -1.34 10.02
N LEU A 75 8.67 -1.53 10.86
CA LEU A 75 10.06 -1.15 10.61
C LEU A 75 10.96 -2.37 10.63
N GLY A 76 11.92 -2.45 9.71
CA GLY A 76 12.91 -3.53 9.73
C GLY A 76 13.70 -3.69 8.44
N GLN A 77 14.90 -4.23 8.57
CA GLN A 77 15.77 -4.51 7.44
C GLN A 77 15.16 -5.52 6.46
N PRO A 78 15.66 -5.65 5.24
CA PRO A 78 15.23 -6.71 4.32
C PRO A 78 15.43 -8.12 4.94
N GLY A 79 14.46 -9.01 4.68
CA GLY A 79 14.54 -10.43 5.09
C GLY A 79 14.26 -10.72 6.57
N VAL A 80 13.89 -9.75 7.40
CA VAL A 80 13.69 -9.93 8.85
C VAL A 80 12.28 -10.37 9.25
N GLY A 81 11.31 -10.35 8.33
CA GLY A 81 9.94 -10.80 8.61
C GLY A 81 8.82 -9.77 8.38
N LYS A 82 9.10 -8.56 7.85
CA LYS A 82 8.07 -7.57 7.53
C LYS A 82 6.95 -8.13 6.65
N SER A 83 7.31 -8.77 5.54
CA SER A 83 6.34 -9.34 4.60
C SER A 83 5.55 -10.51 5.22
N VAL A 84 6.12 -11.24 6.20
CA VAL A 84 5.40 -12.26 6.97
C VAL A 84 4.31 -11.63 7.83
N LEU A 85 4.60 -10.48 8.45
CA LEU A 85 3.62 -9.74 9.23
C LEU A 85 2.50 -9.17 8.33
N LEU A 86 2.85 -8.57 7.20
CA LEU A 86 1.87 -8.11 6.20
C LEU A 86 0.98 -9.27 5.72
N LYS A 87 1.58 -10.46 5.50
CA LYS A 87 0.86 -11.67 5.11
C LYS A 87 -0.22 -12.05 6.12
N ASN A 88 0.07 -12.03 7.43
CA ASN A 88 -0.93 -12.29 8.46
C ASN A 88 -2.10 -11.31 8.37
N ILE A 89 -1.83 -10.03 8.08
CA ILE A 89 -2.85 -8.98 8.01
C ILE A 89 -3.73 -9.18 6.76
N TYR A 90 -3.13 -9.27 5.55
CA TYR A 90 -3.93 -9.36 4.34
C TYR A 90 -4.71 -10.69 4.25
N ALA A 91 -4.11 -11.79 4.69
CA ALA A 91 -4.78 -13.07 4.68
C ALA A 91 -6.03 -13.06 5.59
N HIS A 92 -5.92 -12.51 6.79
CA HIS A 92 -7.06 -12.37 7.69
C HIS A 92 -8.14 -11.46 7.10
N GLN A 93 -7.79 -10.28 6.54
CA GLN A 93 -8.76 -9.36 5.95
C GLN A 93 -9.56 -10.02 4.83
N ILE A 94 -8.89 -10.74 3.92
CA ILE A 94 -9.56 -11.46 2.83
C ILE A 94 -10.49 -12.53 3.36
N MET A 95 -10.03 -13.35 4.30
CA MET A 95 -10.79 -14.47 4.87
C MET A 95 -11.98 -14.01 5.73
N GLN A 96 -11.94 -12.80 6.30
CA GLN A 96 -13.04 -12.21 7.07
C GLN A 96 -14.06 -11.47 6.19
N GLY A 97 -13.89 -11.44 4.88
CA GLY A 97 -14.79 -10.70 3.99
C GLY A 97 -14.62 -9.20 4.04
N GLU A 98 -13.50 -8.71 4.62
CA GLU A 98 -13.20 -7.29 4.66
C GLU A 98 -12.42 -6.83 3.43
N GLY A 99 -12.48 -5.53 3.13
CA GLY A 99 -11.79 -4.96 1.98
C GLY A 99 -10.33 -4.65 2.27
N LEU A 100 -9.51 -4.71 1.22
CA LEU A 100 -8.14 -4.26 1.33
C LEU A 100 -7.56 -3.80 0.00
N LEU A 101 -6.57 -2.90 0.08
CA LEU A 101 -5.69 -2.53 -1.02
C LEU A 101 -4.23 -2.70 -0.55
N MET A 102 -3.43 -3.41 -1.33
CA MET A 102 -2.00 -3.53 -1.10
C MET A 102 -1.23 -2.92 -2.26
N LEU A 103 -0.33 -1.98 -1.94
CA LEU A 103 0.69 -1.47 -2.84
C LEU A 103 1.96 -2.29 -2.63
N ASP A 104 2.35 -3.04 -3.64
CA ASP A 104 3.57 -3.86 -3.64
C ASP A 104 4.57 -3.32 -4.68
N LEU A 105 5.64 -2.67 -4.20
CA LEU A 105 6.70 -2.17 -5.07
C LEU A 105 7.64 -3.28 -5.56
N LYS A 106 7.63 -4.45 -4.91
CA LYS A 106 8.47 -5.58 -5.30
C LYS A 106 7.86 -6.42 -6.40
N ALA A 107 6.53 -6.31 -6.61
CA ALA A 107 5.74 -7.12 -7.53
C ALA A 107 6.01 -8.63 -7.36
N ASP A 108 6.03 -9.10 -6.10
CA ASP A 108 6.38 -10.48 -5.78
C ASP A 108 5.31 -11.45 -6.32
N TYR A 109 5.76 -12.38 -7.17
CA TYR A 109 4.92 -13.44 -7.73
C TYR A 109 4.16 -14.21 -6.64
N LYS A 110 4.82 -14.50 -5.52
CA LYS A 110 4.22 -15.24 -4.41
C LYS A 110 3.07 -14.47 -3.76
N VAL A 111 3.21 -13.16 -3.57
CA VAL A 111 2.14 -12.31 -3.04
C VAL A 111 0.92 -12.36 -3.95
N ARG A 112 1.12 -12.27 -5.26
CA ARG A 112 0.03 -12.37 -6.25
C ARG A 112 -0.71 -13.71 -6.17
N GLU A 113 0.02 -14.82 -6.09
CA GLU A 113 -0.58 -16.15 -5.96
C GLU A 113 -1.24 -16.38 -4.59
N ASP A 114 -0.67 -15.81 -3.52
CA ASP A 114 -1.29 -15.82 -2.19
C ASP A 114 -2.66 -15.11 -2.21
N PHE A 115 -2.76 -13.92 -2.84
CA PHE A 115 -4.02 -13.19 -2.98
C PHE A 115 -5.07 -13.97 -3.76
N LYS A 116 -4.70 -14.54 -4.90
CA LYS A 116 -5.59 -15.36 -5.71
C LYS A 116 -6.10 -16.57 -4.95
N SER A 117 -5.20 -17.29 -4.28
CA SER A 117 -5.55 -18.47 -3.49
C SER A 117 -6.46 -18.12 -2.31
N LEU A 118 -6.19 -17.04 -1.59
CA LEU A 118 -7.03 -16.56 -0.50
C LEU A 118 -8.42 -16.14 -0.98
N CYS A 119 -8.52 -15.40 -2.08
CA CYS A 119 -9.81 -15.01 -2.66
C CYS A 119 -10.63 -16.23 -3.05
N LYS A 120 -9.99 -17.26 -3.64
CA LYS A 120 -10.66 -18.51 -3.97
C LYS A 120 -11.12 -19.28 -2.73
N MET A 121 -10.27 -19.35 -1.69
CA MET A 121 -10.63 -20.00 -0.42
C MET A 121 -11.77 -19.29 0.31
N ALA A 122 -11.92 -17.99 0.11
CA ALA A 122 -12.97 -17.16 0.72
C ALA A 122 -14.22 -17.00 -0.18
N ASP A 123 -14.30 -17.67 -1.33
CA ASP A 123 -15.35 -17.50 -2.35
C ASP A 123 -15.51 -16.04 -2.81
N ARG A 124 -14.37 -15.32 -2.97
CA ARG A 124 -14.29 -13.89 -3.30
C ARG A 124 -13.49 -13.61 -4.57
N GLU A 125 -13.43 -14.55 -5.51
CA GLU A 125 -12.68 -14.37 -6.76
C GLU A 125 -13.19 -13.16 -7.57
N GLN A 126 -14.50 -12.89 -7.52
CA GLN A 126 -15.11 -11.71 -8.14
C GLN A 126 -14.77 -10.38 -7.47
N ASP A 127 -14.23 -10.41 -6.24
CA ASP A 127 -13.81 -9.21 -5.54
C ASP A 127 -12.34 -8.87 -5.79
N PHE A 128 -11.59 -9.79 -6.41
CA PHE A 128 -10.17 -9.62 -6.64
C PHE A 128 -9.91 -8.70 -7.85
N VAL A 129 -9.16 -7.64 -7.59
CA VAL A 129 -8.70 -6.66 -8.58
C VAL A 129 -7.19 -6.64 -8.58
N LEU A 130 -6.60 -6.96 -9.74
CA LEU A 130 -5.16 -6.89 -9.94
C LEU A 130 -4.82 -5.72 -10.88
N ILE A 131 -4.00 -4.80 -10.42
CA ILE A 131 -3.28 -3.84 -11.26
C ILE A 131 -1.83 -4.28 -11.26
N ASP A 132 -1.28 -4.59 -12.44
CA ASP A 132 0.07 -5.13 -12.59
C ASP A 132 0.79 -4.39 -13.70
N LEU A 133 1.77 -3.55 -13.34
CA LEU A 133 2.51 -2.74 -14.31
C LEU A 133 3.39 -3.60 -15.22
N SER A 134 3.81 -4.79 -14.74
CA SER A 134 4.62 -5.72 -15.55
C SER A 134 3.79 -6.53 -16.54
N HIS A 135 2.47 -6.65 -16.33
CA HIS A 135 1.54 -7.41 -17.18
C HIS A 135 0.28 -6.60 -17.48
N PRO A 136 0.40 -5.46 -18.18
CA PRO A 136 -0.71 -4.53 -18.38
C PRO A 136 -1.87 -5.13 -19.17
N GLU A 137 -1.63 -6.14 -20.00
CA GLU A 137 -2.64 -6.84 -20.80
C GLU A 137 -3.62 -7.68 -19.96
N SER A 138 -3.19 -8.12 -18.78
CA SER A 138 -4.01 -8.88 -17.83
C SER A 138 -4.48 -8.05 -16.63
N SER A 139 -4.13 -6.76 -16.63
CA SER A 139 -4.37 -5.82 -15.55
C SER A 139 -5.73 -5.13 -15.67
N TYR A 140 -6.31 -4.78 -14.52
CA TYR A 140 -7.34 -3.75 -14.50
C TYR A 140 -6.75 -2.39 -14.86
N GLY A 141 -7.56 -1.54 -15.45
CA GLY A 141 -7.21 -0.15 -15.70
C GLY A 141 -7.25 0.70 -14.44
N TYR A 142 -6.59 1.84 -14.54
CA TYR A 142 -6.66 2.90 -13.56
C TYR A 142 -6.69 4.25 -14.26
N ASN A 143 -7.78 4.98 -14.10
CA ASN A 143 -7.91 6.33 -14.64
C ASN A 143 -7.98 7.36 -13.51
N PRO A 144 -6.89 8.11 -13.24
CA PRO A 144 -6.88 9.09 -12.16
C PRO A 144 -7.82 10.29 -12.40
N LEU A 145 -8.39 10.44 -13.60
CA LEU A 145 -9.37 11.50 -13.94
C LEU A 145 -10.83 11.05 -13.80
N LEU A 146 -11.06 9.78 -13.43
CA LEU A 146 -12.39 9.18 -13.38
C LEU A 146 -13.31 9.93 -12.40
N LEU A 147 -12.82 10.20 -11.19
CA LEU A 147 -13.60 10.81 -10.10
C LEU A 147 -12.87 12.03 -9.51
N GLY A 148 -13.66 12.93 -8.95
CA GLY A 148 -13.19 14.15 -8.30
C GLY A 148 -13.53 15.40 -9.10
N ASN A 149 -13.50 16.55 -8.43
CA ASN A 149 -13.64 17.85 -9.08
C ASN A 149 -12.29 18.34 -9.65
N ALA A 150 -12.31 19.40 -10.45
CA ALA A 150 -11.11 19.91 -11.12
C ALA A 150 -9.96 20.28 -10.15
N THR A 151 -10.29 20.78 -8.96
CA THR A 151 -9.29 21.10 -7.93
C THR A 151 -8.64 19.84 -7.37
N GLU A 152 -9.45 18.83 -7.04
CA GLU A 152 -8.95 17.53 -6.56
C GLU A 152 -8.07 16.85 -7.59
N LEU A 153 -8.48 16.82 -8.85
CA LEU A 153 -7.73 16.24 -9.96
C LEU A 153 -6.41 16.96 -10.19
N LYS A 154 -6.42 18.31 -10.14
CA LYS A 154 -5.19 19.12 -10.21
C LYS A 154 -4.24 18.76 -9.04
N ASP A 155 -4.74 18.72 -7.81
CA ASP A 155 -3.93 18.42 -6.63
C ASP A 155 -3.37 16.99 -6.67
N LYS A 156 -4.13 16.02 -7.20
CA LYS A 156 -3.71 14.65 -7.43
C LYS A 156 -2.52 14.57 -8.38
N ILE A 157 -2.63 15.18 -9.55
CA ILE A 157 -1.56 15.16 -10.57
C ILE A 157 -0.32 15.90 -10.09
N ILE A 158 -0.49 17.10 -9.57
CA ILE A 158 0.63 17.92 -9.05
C ILE A 158 1.35 17.22 -7.91
N GLY A 159 0.59 16.57 -7.00
CA GLY A 159 1.14 15.85 -5.85
C GLY A 159 1.85 14.55 -6.20
N ALA A 160 1.64 13.99 -7.39
CA ALA A 160 2.33 12.78 -7.85
C ALA A 160 3.70 13.08 -8.48
N ILE A 161 3.94 14.32 -8.90
CA ILE A 161 5.13 14.79 -9.61
C ILE A 161 6.10 15.47 -8.64
N GLU A 162 7.39 15.20 -8.80
CA GLU A 162 8.46 15.91 -8.09
C GLU A 162 8.86 17.16 -8.88
N TRP A 163 8.74 18.31 -8.26
CA TRP A 163 9.00 19.60 -8.89
C TRP A 163 10.36 20.14 -8.47
N SER A 164 11.23 20.40 -9.43
CA SER A 164 12.54 21.03 -9.18
C SER A 164 12.41 22.50 -8.83
N GLU A 165 11.44 23.21 -9.44
CA GLU A 165 11.27 24.64 -9.26
C GLU A 165 9.80 25.03 -8.99
N PRO A 166 9.56 25.92 -8.00
CA PRO A 166 8.22 26.38 -7.66
C PRO A 166 7.50 27.12 -8.81
N TYR A 167 8.25 27.76 -9.71
CA TYR A 167 7.69 28.49 -10.84
C TYR A 167 6.92 27.55 -11.78
N TYR A 168 7.56 26.49 -12.26
CA TYR A 168 6.94 25.52 -13.17
C TYR A 168 5.75 24.80 -12.52
N LYS A 169 5.84 24.51 -11.23
CA LYS A 169 4.72 23.97 -10.45
C LYS A 169 3.49 24.89 -10.53
N LYS A 170 3.67 26.21 -10.28
CA LYS A 170 2.56 27.18 -10.31
C LYS A 170 1.95 27.35 -11.70
N VAL A 171 2.77 27.40 -12.75
CA VAL A 171 2.29 27.47 -14.13
C VAL A 171 1.47 26.22 -14.46
N SER A 172 1.97 25.03 -14.09
CA SER A 172 1.29 23.77 -14.28
C SER A 172 -0.01 23.68 -13.49
N GLU A 173 -0.04 24.11 -12.23
CA GLU A 173 -1.25 24.17 -11.39
C GLU A 173 -2.36 25.00 -12.03
N ARG A 174 -2.02 26.19 -12.51
CA ARG A 174 -2.98 27.09 -13.20
C ARG A 174 -3.53 26.46 -14.47
N THR A 175 -2.65 25.92 -15.31
CA THR A 175 -3.03 25.30 -16.58
C THR A 175 -3.90 24.07 -16.36
N LEU A 176 -3.47 23.17 -15.46
CA LEU A 176 -4.24 21.98 -15.11
C LEU A 176 -5.63 22.34 -14.58
N LEU A 177 -5.74 23.33 -13.68
CA LEU A 177 -7.04 23.72 -13.15
C LEU A 177 -8.00 24.18 -14.26
N THR A 178 -7.51 25.01 -15.20
CA THR A 178 -8.32 25.51 -16.32
C THR A 178 -8.77 24.36 -17.23
N VAL A 179 -7.83 23.50 -17.65
CA VAL A 179 -8.13 22.38 -18.55
C VAL A 179 -9.03 21.33 -17.87
N LEU A 180 -8.73 20.98 -16.62
CA LEU A 180 -9.52 20.01 -15.86
C LEU A 180 -10.96 20.50 -15.59
N ARG A 181 -11.20 21.80 -15.42
CA ARG A 181 -12.57 22.33 -15.36
C ARG A 181 -13.37 22.00 -16.63
N GLY A 182 -12.73 22.10 -17.79
CA GLY A 182 -13.34 21.69 -19.06
C GLY A 182 -13.57 20.18 -19.14
N LEU A 183 -12.57 19.36 -18.81
CA LEU A 183 -12.69 17.90 -18.86
C LEU A 183 -13.73 17.36 -17.85
N VAL A 184 -13.77 17.93 -16.64
CA VAL A 184 -14.80 17.60 -15.63
C VAL A 184 -16.20 18.01 -16.12
N TYR A 185 -16.33 19.19 -16.73
CA TYR A 185 -17.60 19.60 -17.36
C TYR A 185 -18.04 18.58 -18.42
N LEU A 186 -17.16 18.15 -19.31
CA LEU A 186 -17.47 17.15 -20.33
C LEU A 186 -17.88 15.80 -19.70
N ARG A 187 -17.20 15.37 -18.65
CA ARG A 187 -17.54 14.16 -17.90
C ARG A 187 -18.95 14.27 -17.28
N ASP A 188 -19.19 15.34 -16.53
CA ASP A 188 -20.37 15.45 -15.68
C ASP A 188 -21.64 15.87 -16.47
N GLN A 189 -21.49 16.67 -17.53
CA GLN A 189 -22.61 17.17 -18.32
C GLN A 189 -22.83 16.40 -19.63
N LYS A 190 -21.75 15.86 -20.22
CA LYS A 190 -21.81 15.14 -21.51
C LYS A 190 -21.47 13.67 -21.40
N GLY A 191 -21.09 13.20 -20.20
CA GLY A 191 -20.69 11.82 -19.97
C GLY A 191 -19.40 11.41 -20.67
N MET A 192 -18.55 12.35 -21.05
CA MET A 192 -17.30 12.11 -21.78
C MET A 192 -16.15 11.99 -20.78
N VAL A 193 -15.80 10.77 -20.40
CA VAL A 193 -14.70 10.50 -19.46
C VAL A 193 -13.36 10.56 -20.18
N SER A 194 -12.51 11.51 -19.78
CA SER A 194 -11.14 11.66 -20.27
C SER A 194 -10.15 10.86 -19.44
N ASN A 195 -9.02 10.50 -20.03
CA ASN A 195 -7.89 9.88 -19.37
C ASN A 195 -6.63 10.74 -19.41
N LEU A 196 -5.49 10.23 -18.90
CA LEU A 196 -4.23 11.00 -18.90
C LEU A 196 -3.71 11.33 -20.30
N GLU A 197 -3.98 10.49 -21.32
CA GLU A 197 -3.59 10.79 -22.70
C GLU A 197 -4.41 11.96 -23.25
N ASP A 198 -5.72 11.96 -22.99
CA ASP A 198 -6.59 13.05 -23.40
C ASP A 198 -6.17 14.37 -22.74
N LEU A 199 -5.80 14.33 -21.46
CA LEU A 199 -5.26 15.49 -20.75
C LEU A 199 -3.94 15.96 -21.37
N LEU A 200 -3.01 15.04 -21.66
CA LEU A 200 -1.73 15.36 -22.29
C LEU A 200 -1.94 16.03 -23.64
N VAL A 201 -2.82 15.52 -24.49
CA VAL A 201 -3.15 16.13 -25.78
C VAL A 201 -3.76 17.51 -25.57
N ALA A 202 -4.69 17.68 -24.64
CA ALA A 202 -5.35 18.96 -24.36
C ALA A 202 -4.38 20.06 -23.93
N ILE A 203 -3.29 19.74 -23.21
CA ILE A 203 -2.30 20.74 -22.75
C ILE A 203 -1.09 20.91 -23.68
N SER A 204 -0.93 20.05 -24.67
CA SER A 204 0.29 20.03 -25.49
C SER A 204 0.36 21.11 -26.54
N THR A 205 -0.78 21.53 -27.09
CA THR A 205 -0.86 22.45 -28.22
C THR A 205 -2.01 23.46 -28.07
N VAL A 206 -1.89 24.61 -28.75
CA VAL A 206 -2.98 25.60 -28.86
C VAL A 206 -4.27 24.94 -29.39
N GLN A 207 -4.12 24.06 -30.36
CA GLN A 207 -5.25 23.36 -30.98
C GLN A 207 -5.97 22.45 -30.00
N GLY A 208 -5.22 21.71 -29.15
CA GLY A 208 -5.80 20.88 -28.10
C GLY A 208 -6.65 21.71 -27.12
N VAL A 209 -6.11 22.84 -26.66
CA VAL A 209 -6.84 23.78 -25.78
C VAL A 209 -8.07 24.35 -26.48
N THR A 210 -7.96 24.75 -27.77
CA THR A 210 -9.08 25.33 -28.55
C THR A 210 -10.20 24.32 -28.76
N LEU A 211 -9.86 23.07 -29.12
CA LEU A 211 -10.84 21.98 -29.29
C LEU A 211 -11.59 21.69 -27.98
N LEU A 212 -10.89 21.73 -26.85
CA LEU A 212 -11.56 21.59 -25.56
C LEU A 212 -12.54 22.74 -25.32
N ALA A 213 -12.17 23.99 -25.63
CA ALA A 213 -13.05 25.16 -25.50
C ALA A 213 -14.33 25.04 -26.36
N GLU A 214 -14.19 24.49 -27.57
CA GLU A 214 -15.34 24.29 -28.49
C GLU A 214 -16.34 23.26 -27.97
N GLN A 215 -15.88 22.27 -27.18
CA GLN A 215 -16.73 21.23 -26.62
C GLN A 215 -17.46 21.66 -25.35
N VAL A 216 -17.05 22.75 -24.69
CA VAL A 216 -17.63 23.23 -23.44
C VAL A 216 -18.72 24.24 -23.75
N ASP A 217 -19.97 23.97 -23.30
CA ASP A 217 -21.10 24.88 -23.55
C ASP A 217 -21.23 25.99 -22.50
N GLU A 218 -20.68 25.77 -21.29
CA GLU A 218 -20.70 26.75 -20.22
C GLU A 218 -19.76 27.93 -20.53
N ALA A 219 -20.35 29.12 -20.67
CA ALA A 219 -19.67 30.32 -21.15
C ALA A 219 -18.47 30.74 -20.30
N SER A 220 -18.55 30.59 -18.96
CA SER A 220 -17.47 30.96 -18.04
C SER A 220 -16.27 30.04 -18.19
N ILE A 221 -16.47 28.73 -18.23
CA ILE A 221 -15.41 27.73 -18.40
C ILE A 221 -14.80 27.87 -19.79
N ARG A 222 -15.62 28.03 -20.83
CA ARG A 222 -15.18 28.26 -22.22
C ARG A 222 -14.30 29.48 -22.32
N ALA A 223 -14.68 30.61 -21.73
CA ALA A 223 -13.90 31.86 -21.76
C ALA A 223 -12.54 31.69 -21.07
N ASP A 224 -12.48 30.99 -19.95
CA ASP A 224 -11.20 30.69 -19.25
C ASP A 224 -10.26 29.84 -20.13
N ILE A 225 -10.79 28.81 -20.81
CA ILE A 225 -10.00 27.96 -21.72
C ILE A 225 -9.57 28.73 -22.97
N GLN A 226 -10.44 29.57 -23.55
CA GLN A 226 -10.10 30.46 -24.68
C GLN A 226 -9.01 31.47 -24.31
N SER A 227 -9.06 32.02 -23.09
CA SER A 227 -8.00 32.89 -22.56
C SER A 227 -6.69 32.18 -22.44
N LEU A 228 -6.70 30.90 -21.98
CA LEU A 228 -5.52 30.05 -21.96
C LEU A 228 -4.96 29.81 -23.37
N ALA A 229 -5.83 29.49 -24.34
CA ALA A 229 -5.42 29.29 -25.75
C ALA A 229 -4.82 30.55 -26.36
N ALA A 230 -5.40 31.73 -26.11
CA ALA A 230 -4.89 33.03 -26.60
C ALA A 230 -3.50 33.37 -26.00
N GLY A 231 -3.24 32.96 -24.76
CA GLY A 231 -1.95 33.13 -24.09
C GLY A 231 -0.89 32.06 -24.42
N PHE A 232 -1.22 31.09 -25.28
CA PHE A 232 -0.34 29.95 -25.57
C PHE A 232 0.77 30.36 -26.54
N SER A 233 1.89 30.79 -26.01
CA SER A 233 3.12 31.16 -26.75
C SER A 233 4.16 30.03 -26.71
N LYS A 234 5.21 30.15 -27.52
CA LYS A 234 6.37 29.22 -27.47
C LYS A 234 7.03 29.19 -26.09
N ASP A 235 7.09 30.32 -25.40
CA ASP A 235 7.67 30.38 -24.05
C ASP A 235 6.75 29.74 -23.03
N PHE A 236 5.45 29.96 -23.11
CA PHE A 236 4.49 29.27 -22.26
C PHE A 236 4.50 27.75 -22.47
N ALA A 237 4.66 27.28 -23.72
CA ALA A 237 4.82 25.86 -24.02
C ALA A 237 6.06 25.25 -23.35
N LYS A 238 7.17 26.02 -23.26
CA LYS A 238 8.38 25.61 -22.54
C LYS A 238 8.15 25.53 -21.03
N ASP A 239 7.38 26.47 -20.47
CA ASP A 239 7.04 26.46 -19.04
C ASP A 239 6.22 25.22 -18.65
N LEU A 240 5.46 24.64 -19.58
CA LEU A 240 4.70 23.42 -19.40
C LEU A 240 5.50 22.12 -19.71
N GLU A 241 6.71 22.23 -20.23
CA GLU A 241 7.47 21.07 -20.70
C GLU A 241 7.73 20.04 -19.60
N SER A 242 7.95 20.49 -18.37
CA SER A 242 8.11 19.60 -17.22
C SER A 242 6.83 18.77 -16.98
N LEU A 243 5.67 19.40 -16.97
CA LEU A 243 4.38 18.69 -16.80
C LEU A 243 4.12 17.72 -17.95
N LYS A 244 4.35 18.17 -19.20
CA LYS A 244 4.14 17.33 -20.40
C LYS A 244 5.07 16.13 -20.40
N THR A 245 6.33 16.32 -20.05
CA THR A 245 7.31 15.24 -19.93
C THR A 245 6.86 14.22 -18.90
N GLU A 246 6.45 14.66 -17.71
CA GLU A 246 6.01 13.77 -16.64
C GLU A 246 4.77 12.95 -17.02
N LEU A 247 3.77 13.57 -17.65
CA LEU A 247 2.61 12.87 -18.16
C LEU A 247 2.96 11.92 -19.32
N THR A 248 3.87 12.34 -20.21
CA THR A 248 4.34 11.51 -21.32
C THR A 248 5.03 10.25 -20.82
N LEU A 249 5.89 10.36 -19.79
CA LEU A 249 6.57 9.21 -19.18
C LEU A 249 5.58 8.18 -18.59
N LEU A 250 4.42 8.60 -18.11
CA LEU A 250 3.37 7.69 -17.63
C LEU A 250 2.56 7.09 -18.78
N VAL A 251 2.10 7.93 -19.72
CA VAL A 251 1.18 7.52 -20.80
C VAL A 251 1.86 6.67 -21.87
N LYS A 252 3.17 6.92 -22.13
CA LYS A 252 3.97 6.21 -23.15
C LYS A 252 4.81 5.07 -22.57
N ALA A 253 4.76 4.84 -21.26
CA ALA A 253 5.37 3.66 -20.66
C ALA A 253 4.74 2.37 -21.21
N GLU A 254 5.44 1.24 -21.06
CA GLU A 254 4.96 -0.09 -21.45
C GLU A 254 3.61 -0.41 -20.77
N PHE A 255 3.42 0.06 -19.55
CA PHE A 255 2.16 -0.07 -18.81
C PHE A 255 1.14 1.05 -19.09
N GLY A 256 1.41 1.97 -20.00
CA GLY A 256 0.56 3.15 -20.29
C GLY A 256 -0.86 2.78 -20.73
N SER A 257 -1.08 1.57 -21.26
CA SER A 257 -2.40 1.03 -21.60
C SER A 257 -3.33 0.92 -20.37
N ILE A 258 -2.80 0.79 -19.17
CA ILE A 258 -3.57 0.74 -17.91
C ILE A 258 -4.40 2.03 -17.73
N PHE A 259 -3.85 3.19 -18.11
CA PHE A 259 -4.56 4.47 -18.01
C PHE A 259 -5.68 4.67 -19.05
N LYS A 260 -5.76 3.77 -20.04
CA LYS A 260 -6.70 3.84 -21.18
C LYS A 260 -7.76 2.75 -21.15
N SER A 261 -7.67 1.82 -20.21
CA SER A 261 -8.55 0.66 -20.13
C SER A 261 -9.98 1.08 -19.76
N ASP A 262 -10.96 0.50 -20.46
CA ASP A 262 -12.38 0.69 -20.14
C ASP A 262 -12.79 0.03 -18.81
N LYS A 263 -12.03 -1.01 -18.39
CA LYS A 263 -12.20 -1.67 -17.10
C LYS A 263 -11.33 -1.00 -16.05
N THR A 264 -11.78 0.13 -15.58
CA THR A 264 -11.01 1.00 -14.70
C THR A 264 -11.44 0.85 -13.24
N LEU A 265 -10.46 0.85 -12.33
CA LEU A 265 -10.69 0.86 -10.88
C LEU A 265 -11.35 2.18 -10.47
N ASP A 266 -12.54 2.08 -9.87
CA ASP A 266 -13.15 3.14 -9.07
C ASP A 266 -12.82 2.88 -7.60
N VAL A 267 -11.94 3.70 -7.04
CA VAL A 267 -11.43 3.51 -5.67
C VAL A 267 -12.54 3.68 -4.62
N PHE A 268 -13.46 4.63 -4.80
CA PHE A 268 -14.57 4.85 -3.88
C PHE A 268 -15.50 3.62 -3.85
N SER A 269 -15.98 3.18 -5.01
CA SER A 269 -16.85 2.00 -5.10
C SER A 269 -16.15 0.73 -4.61
N ALA A 270 -14.87 0.57 -4.93
CA ALA A 270 -14.09 -0.59 -4.48
C ALA A 270 -13.94 -0.65 -2.94
N ILE A 271 -13.81 0.51 -2.28
CA ILE A 271 -13.80 0.58 -0.81
C ILE A 271 -15.18 0.19 -0.25
N MET A 272 -16.25 0.77 -0.80
CA MET A 272 -17.62 0.52 -0.33
C MET A 272 -18.04 -0.94 -0.53
N GLU A 273 -17.61 -1.58 -1.61
CA GLU A 273 -17.85 -2.98 -1.95
C GLU A 273 -16.86 -3.95 -1.28
N LYS A 274 -15.91 -3.43 -0.49
CA LYS A 274 -14.88 -4.22 0.19
C LYS A 274 -14.05 -5.08 -0.76
N LYS A 275 -13.70 -4.56 -1.94
CA LYS A 275 -12.87 -5.29 -2.91
C LYS A 275 -11.49 -5.62 -2.34
N VAL A 276 -10.86 -6.64 -2.92
CA VAL A 276 -9.50 -7.09 -2.63
C VAL A 276 -8.61 -6.63 -3.76
N ILE A 277 -7.81 -5.60 -3.51
CA ILE A 277 -7.03 -4.93 -4.55
C ILE A 277 -5.55 -5.18 -4.30
N LEU A 278 -4.87 -5.75 -5.30
CA LEU A 278 -3.41 -5.85 -5.33
C LEU A 278 -2.87 -4.99 -6.46
N VAL A 279 -1.94 -4.10 -6.13
CA VAL A 279 -1.27 -3.23 -7.08
C VAL A 279 0.22 -3.57 -7.09
N ASN A 280 0.64 -4.30 -8.11
CA ASN A 280 2.04 -4.63 -8.38
C ASN A 280 2.68 -3.49 -9.17
N LEU A 281 3.52 -2.72 -8.50
CA LEU A 281 4.13 -1.53 -9.09
C LEU A 281 5.46 -1.82 -9.82
N ASP A 282 6.14 -2.93 -9.50
CA ASP A 282 7.45 -3.30 -10.03
C ASP A 282 8.45 -2.12 -10.02
N GLY A 283 8.72 -1.64 -8.81
CA GLY A 283 9.63 -0.52 -8.58
C GLY A 283 11.07 -0.78 -9.02
N GLN A 284 11.45 -2.05 -9.19
CA GLN A 284 12.78 -2.40 -9.70
C GLN A 284 12.90 -2.13 -11.21
N THR A 285 11.86 -2.43 -11.98
CA THR A 285 11.83 -2.20 -13.43
C THR A 285 11.47 -0.75 -13.78
N TYR A 286 10.42 -0.21 -13.15
CA TYR A 286 9.84 1.08 -13.54
C TYR A 286 10.18 2.25 -12.61
N ASN A 287 10.85 1.97 -11.48
CA ASN A 287 11.36 2.95 -10.51
C ASN A 287 10.44 4.19 -10.32
N GLU A 288 10.82 5.35 -10.88
CA GLU A 288 10.09 6.62 -10.68
C GLU A 288 8.66 6.59 -11.23
N SER A 289 8.42 5.93 -12.34
CA SER A 289 7.06 5.80 -12.91
C SER A 289 6.14 4.97 -12.02
N ALA A 290 6.67 3.89 -11.42
CA ALA A 290 5.96 3.07 -10.44
C ALA A 290 5.58 3.88 -9.19
N LYS A 291 6.52 4.69 -8.68
CA LYS A 291 6.28 5.58 -7.52
C LYS A 291 5.20 6.62 -7.83
N LYS A 292 5.23 7.24 -9.01
CA LYS A 292 4.20 8.20 -9.46
C LYS A 292 2.83 7.55 -9.53
N PHE A 293 2.75 6.33 -10.07
CA PHE A 293 1.51 5.57 -10.09
C PHE A 293 0.96 5.34 -8.67
N GLY A 294 1.80 4.89 -7.75
CA GLY A 294 1.44 4.70 -6.35
C GLY A 294 0.95 6.01 -5.69
N ARG A 295 1.59 7.15 -5.98
CA ARG A 295 1.20 8.47 -5.48
C ARG A 295 -0.18 8.92 -6.00
N LEU A 296 -0.46 8.69 -7.29
CA LEU A 296 -1.78 8.96 -7.87
C LEU A 296 -2.86 8.15 -7.16
N LEU A 297 -2.61 6.87 -6.91
CA LEU A 297 -3.56 6.00 -6.24
C LEU A 297 -3.77 6.37 -4.76
N LEU A 298 -2.69 6.75 -4.03
CA LEU A 298 -2.79 7.26 -2.66
C LEU A 298 -3.60 8.58 -2.60
N ALA A 299 -3.48 9.42 -3.62
CA ALA A 299 -4.29 10.64 -3.72
C ALA A 299 -5.78 10.32 -3.97
N ASP A 300 -6.10 9.28 -4.75
CA ASP A 300 -7.46 8.80 -4.91
C ASP A 300 -8.04 8.20 -3.63
N LEU A 301 -7.26 7.42 -2.90
CA LEU A 301 -7.64 6.91 -1.57
C LEU A 301 -7.99 8.06 -0.61
N ARG A 302 -7.21 9.15 -0.65
CA ARG A 302 -7.48 10.35 0.15
C ARG A 302 -8.81 11.01 -0.26
N SER A 303 -9.08 11.17 -1.55
CA SER A 303 -10.33 11.73 -2.06
C SER A 303 -11.52 10.84 -1.70
N ALA A 304 -11.40 9.52 -1.88
CA ALA A 304 -12.42 8.55 -1.51
C ALA A 304 -12.70 8.56 0.00
N SER A 305 -11.66 8.64 0.84
CA SER A 305 -11.79 8.78 2.30
C SER A 305 -12.60 10.04 2.66
N GLY A 306 -12.31 11.17 2.02
CA GLY A 306 -13.06 12.42 2.22
C GLY A 306 -14.53 12.28 1.83
N ALA A 307 -14.81 11.68 0.68
CA ALA A 307 -16.16 11.43 0.19
C ALA A 307 -16.95 10.49 1.13
N ILE A 308 -16.32 9.44 1.65
CA ILE A 308 -16.94 8.52 2.63
C ILE A 308 -17.33 9.28 3.90
N VAL A 309 -16.42 10.06 4.47
CA VAL A 309 -16.71 10.82 5.70
C VAL A 309 -17.84 11.81 5.51
N THR A 310 -17.91 12.45 4.34
CA THR A 310 -18.91 13.49 4.05
C THR A 310 -20.29 12.90 3.75
N ASN A 311 -20.37 11.75 3.06
CA ASN A 311 -21.61 11.25 2.49
C ASN A 311 -22.15 9.98 3.14
N ILE A 312 -21.34 9.25 3.91
CA ILE A 312 -21.70 7.94 4.46
C ILE A 312 -21.78 8.01 5.98
N PRO A 313 -22.93 7.63 6.59
CA PRO A 313 -23.07 7.52 8.05
C PRO A 313 -22.00 6.60 8.66
N GLU A 314 -21.51 6.92 9.87
CA GLU A 314 -20.40 6.22 10.50
C GLU A 314 -20.64 4.71 10.61
N GLN A 315 -21.87 4.30 10.89
CA GLN A 315 -22.24 2.90 11.06
C GLN A 315 -22.21 2.08 9.76
N GLU A 316 -22.28 2.76 8.60
CA GLU A 316 -22.30 2.14 7.26
C GLU A 316 -20.92 2.16 6.60
N ARG A 317 -19.92 2.79 7.24
CA ARG A 317 -18.56 2.88 6.70
C ARG A 317 -17.91 1.52 6.69
N PRO A 318 -17.33 1.08 5.57
CA PRO A 318 -16.71 -0.22 5.45
C PRO A 318 -15.40 -0.29 6.25
N ARG A 319 -15.02 -1.50 6.67
CA ARG A 319 -13.67 -1.77 7.14
C ARG A 319 -12.79 -2.04 5.93
N PHE A 320 -11.80 -1.19 5.71
CA PHE A 320 -10.92 -1.29 4.56
C PHE A 320 -9.46 -1.06 4.97
N ALA A 321 -8.60 -2.03 4.72
CA ALA A 321 -7.17 -1.93 5.04
C ALA A 321 -6.37 -1.46 3.82
N VAL A 322 -5.44 -0.54 4.02
CA VAL A 322 -4.47 -0.11 3.01
C VAL A 322 -3.08 -0.52 3.50
N LEU A 323 -2.44 -1.42 2.77
CA LEU A 323 -1.11 -1.91 3.07
C LEU A 323 -0.12 -1.31 2.06
N VAL A 324 0.95 -0.69 2.55
CA VAL A 324 1.99 -0.09 1.71
C VAL A 324 3.33 -0.70 2.09
N ASP A 325 3.86 -1.59 1.24
CA ASP A 325 5.23 -2.10 1.39
C ASP A 325 6.22 -1.14 0.72
N GLU A 326 7.40 -0.99 1.30
CA GLU A 326 8.44 -0.01 0.94
C GLU A 326 7.88 1.43 0.85
N PHE A 327 7.14 1.82 1.89
CA PHE A 327 6.44 3.11 1.96
C PHE A 327 7.34 4.33 1.70
N SER A 328 8.58 4.31 2.19
CA SER A 328 9.55 5.38 2.00
C SER A 328 9.87 5.67 0.54
N ASP A 329 9.76 4.67 -0.33
CA ASP A 329 10.03 4.84 -1.76
C ASP A 329 8.91 5.61 -2.48
N ILE A 330 7.66 5.42 -2.04
CA ILE A 330 6.51 6.15 -2.61
C ILE A 330 6.51 7.60 -2.10
N VAL A 331 6.84 7.81 -0.83
CA VAL A 331 6.79 9.10 -0.15
C VAL A 331 8.22 9.62 0.04
N SER A 332 8.85 10.03 -1.07
CA SER A 332 10.27 10.39 -1.11
C SER A 332 10.57 11.83 -0.74
N THR A 333 9.59 12.75 -0.85
CA THR A 333 9.77 14.17 -0.56
C THR A 333 9.02 14.60 0.71
N GLU A 334 9.47 15.69 1.32
CA GLU A 334 8.86 16.25 2.52
C GLU A 334 7.39 16.65 2.29
N ASP A 335 7.08 17.28 1.16
CA ASP A 335 5.70 17.68 0.80
C ASP A 335 4.78 16.46 0.66
N MET A 336 5.26 15.37 0.07
CA MET A 336 4.53 14.13 -0.05
C MET A 336 4.29 13.49 1.32
N ALA A 337 5.31 13.48 2.17
CA ALA A 337 5.21 12.96 3.52
C ALA A 337 4.18 13.75 4.36
N LYS A 338 4.21 15.07 4.32
CA LYS A 338 3.21 15.93 4.98
C LYS A 338 1.80 15.67 4.46
N THR A 339 1.65 15.50 3.15
CA THR A 339 0.36 15.19 2.53
C THR A 339 -0.17 13.83 2.99
N PHE A 340 0.70 12.83 3.08
CA PHE A 340 0.35 11.49 3.54
C PHE A 340 0.01 11.46 5.03
N VAL A 341 0.77 12.15 5.86
CA VAL A 341 0.43 12.33 7.30
C VAL A 341 -0.96 12.97 7.45
N GLY A 342 -1.26 13.98 6.63
CA GLY A 342 -2.60 14.58 6.59
C GLY A 342 -3.69 13.57 6.22
N PHE A 343 -3.40 12.60 5.35
CA PHE A 343 -4.29 11.48 5.03
C PHE A 343 -4.44 10.53 6.23
N LEU A 344 -3.36 10.06 6.84
CA LEU A 344 -3.38 9.18 8.02
C LEU A 344 -4.28 9.75 9.12
N ASN A 345 -4.13 11.05 9.43
CA ASN A 345 -4.88 11.70 10.49
C ASN A 345 -6.40 11.77 10.23
N ARG A 346 -6.85 11.67 8.97
CA ARG A 346 -8.25 11.85 8.58
C ARG A 346 -8.93 10.55 8.17
N CYS A 347 -8.23 9.61 7.55
CA CYS A 347 -8.82 8.41 6.96
C CYS A 347 -9.37 7.42 7.99
N ARG A 348 -8.93 7.47 9.24
CA ARG A 348 -9.49 6.68 10.34
C ARG A 348 -11.01 6.84 10.46
N GLY A 349 -11.50 8.09 10.32
CA GLY A 349 -12.94 8.37 10.36
C GLY A 349 -13.73 7.76 9.22
N SER A 350 -13.10 7.44 8.09
CA SER A 350 -13.76 6.78 6.94
C SER A 350 -13.79 5.25 7.05
N GLY A 351 -13.26 4.67 8.13
CA GLY A 351 -13.12 3.22 8.25
C GLY A 351 -11.93 2.64 7.45
N ILE A 352 -10.97 3.50 7.08
CA ILE A 352 -9.75 3.08 6.39
C ILE A 352 -8.60 3.00 7.38
N GLY A 353 -8.09 1.79 7.62
CA GLY A 353 -6.89 1.52 8.39
C GLY A 353 -5.67 1.39 7.49
N VAL A 354 -4.55 2.02 7.86
CA VAL A 354 -3.33 2.01 7.05
C VAL A 354 -2.21 1.27 7.76
N VAL A 355 -1.54 0.39 7.04
CA VAL A 355 -0.35 -0.34 7.48
C VAL A 355 0.80 0.05 6.57
N ILE A 356 1.79 0.75 7.12
CA ILE A 356 2.99 1.15 6.39
C ILE A 356 4.17 0.30 6.81
N ALA A 357 4.95 -0.17 5.83
CA ALA A 357 6.18 -0.92 6.06
C ALA A 357 7.33 -0.29 5.29
N HIS A 358 8.47 -0.10 5.97
CA HIS A 358 9.71 0.36 5.36
C HIS A 358 10.93 -0.07 6.19
N GLN A 359 12.14 0.32 5.76
CA GLN A 359 13.34 -0.25 6.36
C GLN A 359 13.74 0.46 7.66
N SER A 360 13.77 1.80 7.67
CA SER A 360 14.32 2.59 8.76
C SER A 360 13.66 3.97 8.82
N LEU A 361 13.61 4.58 10.01
CA LEU A 361 13.23 6.00 10.12
C LEU A 361 14.25 6.93 9.44
N GLY A 362 15.48 6.47 9.24
CA GLY A 362 16.52 7.17 8.47
C GLY A 362 16.17 7.40 7.00
N ASP A 363 15.18 6.69 6.46
CA ASP A 363 14.67 6.89 5.09
C ASP A 363 14.05 8.29 4.92
N PHE A 364 13.56 8.90 6.02
CA PHE A 364 13.04 10.27 6.04
C PHE A 364 14.10 11.23 6.57
N LYS A 365 14.44 12.27 5.79
CA LYS A 365 15.47 13.26 6.18
C LYS A 365 14.95 14.27 7.21
N ASP A 366 13.67 14.68 7.09
CA ASP A 366 13.09 15.69 7.97
C ASP A 366 12.67 15.07 9.32
N PRO A 367 13.23 15.53 10.45
CA PRO A 367 12.84 15.07 11.78
C PRO A 367 11.36 15.32 12.11
N THR A 368 10.76 16.39 11.56
CA THR A 368 9.34 16.70 11.75
C THR A 368 8.46 15.66 11.10
N VAL A 369 8.82 15.22 9.88
CA VAL A 369 8.12 14.15 9.16
C VAL A 369 8.22 12.83 9.91
N LYS A 370 9.43 12.47 10.40
CA LYS A 370 9.63 11.27 11.25
C LYS A 370 8.67 11.28 12.45
N ALA A 371 8.66 12.40 13.20
CA ALA A 371 7.80 12.55 14.36
C ALA A 371 6.32 12.46 14.00
N GLN A 372 5.88 13.12 12.94
CA GLN A 372 4.49 13.12 12.51
C GLN A 372 4.01 11.72 12.05
N ILE A 373 4.83 10.96 11.30
CA ILE A 373 4.50 9.58 10.92
C ILE A 373 4.38 8.71 12.17
N MET A 374 5.35 8.83 13.09
CA MET A 374 5.30 8.11 14.35
C MET A 374 4.07 8.45 15.16
N ASP A 375 3.67 9.73 15.25
CA ASP A 375 2.50 10.17 16.01
C ASP A 375 1.18 9.72 15.38
N SER A 376 1.12 9.66 14.05
CA SER A 376 -0.08 9.28 13.31
C SER A 376 -0.35 7.76 13.32
N THR A 377 0.62 6.94 13.74
CA THR A 377 0.50 5.49 13.85
C THR A 377 0.45 5.06 15.31
N GLU A 378 -0.61 4.35 15.71
CA GLU A 378 -0.82 3.97 17.11
C GLU A 378 -0.07 2.68 17.50
N THR A 379 0.08 1.78 16.53
CA THR A 379 0.74 0.48 16.72
C THR A 379 2.03 0.41 15.91
N MET A 380 3.10 -0.05 16.53
CA MET A 380 4.41 -0.18 15.93
C MET A 380 4.92 -1.62 16.07
N PHE A 381 5.55 -2.13 15.01
CA PHE A 381 6.38 -3.34 15.02
C PHE A 381 7.76 -2.98 14.52
N SER A 382 8.76 -3.13 15.36
CA SER A 382 10.15 -2.95 14.98
C SER A 382 10.88 -4.28 14.98
N PHE A 383 11.19 -4.78 13.80
CA PHE A 383 12.17 -5.83 13.60
C PHE A 383 13.58 -5.28 13.78
N VAL A 384 14.61 -6.11 13.56
CA VAL A 384 16.01 -5.70 13.73
C VAL A 384 16.30 -4.41 12.96
N GLN A 385 16.97 -3.47 13.65
CA GLN A 385 17.41 -2.18 13.14
C GLN A 385 18.93 -2.07 13.24
N LYS A 386 19.57 -1.42 12.27
CA LYS A 386 21.03 -1.16 12.27
C LYS A 386 21.37 0.27 12.58
N ASP A 387 20.49 1.20 12.21
CA ASP A 387 20.68 2.63 12.41
C ASP A 387 20.54 3.01 13.89
N PRO A 388 21.59 3.61 14.51
CA PRO A 388 21.55 3.97 15.94
C PRO A 388 20.47 4.99 16.26
N GLU A 389 20.29 6.03 15.43
CA GLU A 389 19.28 7.08 15.65
C GLU A 389 17.87 6.48 15.67
N THR A 390 17.57 5.60 14.72
CA THR A 390 16.30 4.86 14.70
C THR A 390 16.12 4.04 15.97
N CYS A 391 17.15 3.34 16.45
CA CYS A 391 17.06 2.54 17.68
C CYS A 391 16.76 3.41 18.91
N ASP A 392 17.37 4.58 19.01
CA ASP A 392 17.14 5.52 20.11
C ASP A 392 15.71 6.09 20.10
N ILE A 393 15.21 6.46 18.92
CA ILE A 393 13.82 6.91 18.75
C ILE A 393 12.84 5.81 19.15
N LEU A 394 13.07 4.58 18.69
CA LEU A 394 12.18 3.45 18.97
C LEU A 394 12.19 3.08 20.46
N ALA A 395 13.34 3.11 21.11
CA ALA A 395 13.46 2.91 22.56
C ALA A 395 12.67 3.98 23.33
N SER A 396 12.73 5.24 22.88
CA SER A 396 11.98 6.35 23.46
C SER A 396 10.47 6.18 23.31
N VAL A 397 10.01 5.66 22.17
CA VAL A 397 8.58 5.39 21.91
C VAL A 397 8.01 4.32 22.85
N VAL A 398 8.78 3.27 23.12
CA VAL A 398 8.38 2.24 24.10
C VAL A 398 8.36 2.82 25.52
N GLY A 399 9.28 3.74 25.80
CA GLY A 399 9.33 4.48 27.06
C GLY A 399 10.37 3.98 28.03
N THR A 400 10.31 4.56 29.23
CA THR A 400 11.25 4.30 30.33
C THR A 400 10.52 3.71 31.54
N LYS A 401 11.28 3.03 32.39
CA LYS A 401 10.85 2.54 33.70
C LYS A 401 11.74 3.11 34.77
N GLU A 402 11.18 3.29 35.98
CA GLU A 402 11.97 3.63 37.15
C GLU A 402 12.90 2.47 37.52
N SER A 403 14.16 2.77 37.72
CA SER A 403 15.21 1.84 38.17
C SER A 403 16.04 2.49 39.26
N TYR A 404 16.71 1.69 40.06
CA TYR A 404 17.57 2.18 41.13
C TYR A 404 19.01 1.78 40.88
N GLU A 405 19.83 2.75 40.57
CA GLU A 405 21.28 2.56 40.51
C GLU A 405 21.86 2.51 41.92
N LYS A 406 22.55 1.41 42.23
CA LYS A 406 23.23 1.25 43.53
C LYS A 406 24.72 1.42 43.30
N THR A 407 25.27 2.51 43.83
CA THR A 407 26.71 2.71 43.85
C THR A 407 27.24 2.13 45.16
N LYS A 408 28.14 1.17 45.08
CA LYS A 408 28.84 0.59 46.26
C LYS A 408 30.17 1.32 46.43
N GLN A 409 30.47 1.75 47.65
CA GLN A 409 31.80 2.22 47.96
C GLN A 409 32.70 1.01 48.28
N THR A 410 33.74 0.86 47.47
CA THR A 410 34.83 -0.09 47.70
C THR A 410 36.03 0.67 48.28
N LYS A 411 36.65 0.14 49.31
CA LYS A 411 37.96 0.60 49.74
C LYS A 411 39.00 -0.36 49.17
N GLU A 412 39.91 0.20 48.40
CA GLU A 412 41.11 -0.55 47.96
C GLU A 412 42.00 -0.80 49.19
N TRP A 413 42.33 -2.07 49.43
CA TRP A 413 43.34 -2.53 50.37
C TRP A 413 44.37 -3.35 49.62
N ILE A 414 45.60 -3.34 50.17
CA ILE A 414 46.78 -4.03 49.54
C ILE A 414 46.57 -5.53 49.33
N PHE A 415 45.51 -6.13 49.86
CA PHE A 415 45.20 -7.58 49.77
C PHE A 415 43.78 -7.89 49.29
N GLY A 416 43.04 -6.94 48.71
CA GLY A 416 41.71 -7.17 48.13
C GLY A 416 40.72 -6.02 48.35
N ASP A 417 39.66 -5.98 47.55
CA ASP A 417 38.57 -4.99 47.63
C ASP A 417 37.55 -5.41 48.68
N ASP A 418 37.45 -4.65 49.77
CA ASP A 418 36.42 -4.85 50.80
C ASP A 418 35.23 -3.90 50.58
N ASN A 419 34.05 -4.50 50.56
CA ASN A 419 32.77 -3.80 50.40
C ASN A 419 32.41 -3.12 51.74
N THR A 420 32.47 -1.80 51.83
CA THR A 420 32.20 -1.04 53.05
C THR A 420 30.77 -1.09 53.54
N GLY A 421 29.85 -1.73 52.80
CA GLY A 421 28.43 -1.77 53.12
C GLY A 421 27.68 -0.42 52.94
N MET A 422 28.42 0.64 52.63
CA MET A 422 27.84 1.94 52.33
C MET A 422 27.64 2.10 50.81
N GLY A 423 26.50 2.59 50.39
CA GLY A 423 26.18 2.87 49.00
C GLY A 423 25.07 3.88 48.88
N THR A 424 25.06 4.57 47.77
CA THR A 424 23.98 5.50 47.44
C THR A 424 23.02 4.81 46.46
N LYS A 425 21.73 4.94 46.73
CA LYS A 425 20.64 4.49 45.85
C LYS A 425 20.06 5.70 45.15
N LYS A 426 20.30 5.81 43.84
CA LYS A 426 19.79 6.90 43.01
C LYS A 426 18.65 6.38 42.15
N LEU A 427 17.53 7.06 42.13
CA LEU A 427 16.45 6.80 41.17
C LEU A 427 16.91 7.24 39.78
N VAL A 428 16.86 6.36 38.83
CA VAL A 428 17.18 6.61 37.41
C VAL A 428 16.04 6.10 36.53
N HIS A 429 15.83 6.76 35.40
CA HIS A 429 14.90 6.27 34.36
C HIS A 429 15.69 5.51 33.31
N GLU A 430 15.44 4.23 33.21
CA GLU A 430 16.03 3.36 32.20
C GLU A 430 15.02 3.04 31.10
N PHE A 431 15.48 2.92 29.86
CA PHE A 431 14.61 2.45 28.79
C PHE A 431 14.04 1.06 29.12
N ILE A 432 12.75 0.84 28.82
CA ILE A 432 12.09 -0.47 28.94
C ILE A 432 12.81 -1.47 28.02
N TYR A 433 13.08 -1.04 26.78
CA TYR A 433 13.96 -1.72 25.84
C TYR A 433 15.12 -0.79 25.50
N HIS A 434 16.33 -1.18 25.92
CA HIS A 434 17.53 -0.42 25.56
C HIS A 434 17.71 -0.44 24.04
N PRO A 435 18.22 0.64 23.38
CA PRO A 435 18.44 0.70 21.93
C PRO A 435 19.15 -0.52 21.34
N ASN A 436 20.11 -1.10 22.06
CA ASN A 436 20.82 -2.31 21.64
C ASN A 436 19.91 -3.54 21.47
N VAL A 437 18.75 -3.59 22.11
CA VAL A 437 17.81 -4.72 21.95
C VAL A 437 17.27 -4.74 20.53
N PHE A 438 16.94 -3.57 19.95
CA PHE A 438 16.48 -3.45 18.57
C PHE A 438 17.52 -3.90 17.53
N ARG A 439 18.81 -3.84 17.89
CA ARG A 439 19.93 -4.26 17.02
C ARG A 439 20.17 -5.76 17.05
N ASN A 440 19.73 -6.44 18.11
CA ASN A 440 20.05 -7.83 18.41
C ASN A 440 18.84 -8.78 18.31
N LEU A 441 17.71 -8.32 17.72
CA LEU A 441 16.57 -9.19 17.46
C LEU A 441 16.91 -10.28 16.46
N ASN A 442 16.32 -11.45 16.63
CA ASN A 442 16.42 -12.53 15.67
C ASN A 442 15.47 -12.31 14.48
N VAL A 443 15.70 -13.04 13.39
CA VAL A 443 14.78 -13.07 12.26
C VAL A 443 13.40 -13.60 12.73
N GLY A 444 12.34 -12.92 12.36
CA GLY A 444 10.97 -13.21 12.80
C GLY A 444 10.62 -12.65 14.19
N GLU A 445 11.55 -12.03 14.89
CA GLU A 445 11.28 -11.33 16.15
C GLU A 445 11.10 -9.83 15.92
N ALA A 446 10.10 -9.24 16.59
CA ALA A 446 9.87 -7.81 16.59
C ALA A 446 9.53 -7.30 17.98
N ILE A 447 9.88 -6.05 18.26
CA ILE A 447 9.34 -5.31 19.40
C ILE A 447 8.02 -4.71 18.94
N TYR A 448 6.96 -5.10 19.63
CA TYR A 448 5.62 -4.57 19.49
C TYR A 448 5.40 -3.46 20.52
N ALA A 449 4.85 -2.34 20.08
CA ALA A 449 4.40 -1.27 20.95
C ALA A 449 3.10 -0.66 20.42
N ALA A 450 2.10 -0.54 21.30
CA ALA A 450 0.87 0.20 21.07
C ALA A 450 0.76 1.34 22.08
N LYS A 451 0.33 2.51 21.61
CA LYS A 451 0.28 3.72 22.45
C LYS A 451 -0.97 3.80 23.32
N LYS A 452 -2.11 3.32 22.82
CA LYS A 452 -3.42 3.43 23.52
C LYS A 452 -4.27 2.15 23.38
N PRO A 453 -4.48 1.35 24.42
CA PRO A 453 -3.76 1.43 25.70
C PRO A 453 -2.28 1.07 25.52
N SER A 454 -1.42 1.60 26.41
CA SER A 454 0.01 1.30 26.35
C SER A 454 0.24 -0.19 26.55
N ARG A 455 0.73 -0.85 25.49
CA ARG A 455 1.08 -2.28 25.46
C ARG A 455 2.39 -2.43 24.70
N PHE A 456 3.27 -3.24 25.22
CA PHE A 456 4.54 -3.53 24.55
C PHE A 456 5.00 -4.95 24.84
N GLY A 457 5.86 -5.46 24.00
CA GLY A 457 6.45 -6.76 24.19
C GLY A 457 7.34 -7.18 23.02
N THR A 458 8.15 -8.20 23.22
CA THR A 458 8.83 -8.88 22.13
C THR A 458 7.91 -9.97 21.58
N VAL A 459 7.65 -9.97 20.28
CA VAL A 459 6.79 -10.93 19.61
C VAL A 459 7.59 -11.75 18.61
N HIS A 460 7.38 -13.05 18.60
CA HIS A 460 7.77 -13.92 17.49
C HIS A 460 6.59 -14.01 16.53
N VAL A 461 6.78 -13.46 15.31
CA VAL A 461 5.73 -13.35 14.30
C VAL A 461 5.41 -14.74 13.75
N LYS A 462 4.12 -15.07 13.70
CA LYS A 462 3.63 -16.35 13.20
C LYS A 462 3.85 -16.44 11.69
N MET A 463 4.49 -17.49 11.25
CA MET A 463 4.59 -17.81 9.83
C MET A 463 3.36 -18.58 9.40
N ILE A 464 2.66 -18.07 8.39
CA ILE A 464 1.52 -18.75 7.76
C ILE A 464 1.89 -19.17 6.34
N GLU A 465 1.51 -20.37 5.96
CA GLU A 465 1.60 -20.85 4.60
C GLU A 465 0.21 -20.85 3.98
N ILE A 466 0.09 -20.21 2.82
CA ILE A 466 -1.15 -20.19 2.07
C ILE A 466 -1.06 -21.32 1.04
N PRO A 467 -1.95 -22.32 1.11
CA PRO A 467 -1.93 -23.41 0.14
C PRO A 467 -2.25 -22.88 -1.25
N HIS A 468 -1.46 -23.32 -2.22
CA HIS A 468 -1.74 -22.99 -3.61
C HIS A 468 -3.00 -23.72 -4.06
N VAL A 469 -4.04 -22.96 -4.38
CA VAL A 469 -5.29 -23.50 -4.94
C VAL A 469 -5.22 -23.38 -6.46
N PRO A 470 -5.09 -24.48 -7.22
CA PRO A 470 -5.04 -24.42 -8.67
C PRO A 470 -6.26 -23.69 -9.22
N GLN A 471 -6.02 -22.71 -10.08
CA GLN A 471 -7.10 -22.04 -10.80
C GLN A 471 -7.55 -22.98 -11.93
N GLU A 472 -8.82 -23.37 -11.93
CA GLU A 472 -9.44 -23.78 -13.19
C GLU A 472 -9.38 -22.56 -14.13
N GLN A 473 -9.00 -22.78 -15.38
CA GLN A 473 -9.02 -21.73 -16.41
C GLN A 473 -10.47 -21.34 -16.75
N THR A 474 -11.22 -20.91 -15.78
CA THR A 474 -12.46 -20.21 -16.03
C THR A 474 -12.07 -18.86 -16.60
N LYS A 475 -12.51 -18.59 -17.83
CA LYS A 475 -12.56 -17.23 -18.35
C LYS A 475 -13.44 -16.42 -17.40
N VAL A 476 -12.84 -15.92 -16.34
CA VAL A 476 -13.52 -15.04 -15.42
C VAL A 476 -13.89 -13.81 -16.24
N LYS A 477 -15.18 -13.65 -16.51
CA LYS A 477 -15.69 -12.36 -16.93
C LYS A 477 -15.29 -11.40 -15.82
N ALA A 478 -14.27 -10.59 -16.09
CA ALA A 478 -13.80 -9.61 -15.14
C ALA A 478 -15.00 -8.76 -14.70
N PRO A 479 -15.32 -8.71 -13.42
CA PRO A 479 -16.41 -7.87 -12.95
C PRO A 479 -16.08 -6.44 -13.30
N CYS A 480 -17.00 -5.78 -14.00
CA CYS A 480 -16.96 -4.34 -14.18
C CYS A 480 -17.19 -3.73 -12.79
N ILE A 481 -16.18 -3.07 -12.22
CA ILE A 481 -16.32 -2.38 -10.92
C ILE A 481 -17.27 -1.18 -11.04
N SER A 482 -17.61 -0.80 -12.25
CA SER A 482 -18.58 0.26 -12.56
C SER A 482 -20.01 -0.25 -12.82
N ASP A 483 -20.45 -1.32 -12.17
CA ASP A 483 -21.87 -1.78 -12.24
C ASP A 483 -22.82 -0.85 -11.46
N MET A 484 -22.59 0.43 -11.51
CA MET A 484 -23.63 1.41 -11.25
C MET A 484 -24.31 1.77 -12.55
N LYS A 485 -25.59 1.37 -12.76
CA LYS A 485 -26.63 1.90 -13.70
C LYS A 485 -26.16 2.53 -15.04
N THR A 486 -24.90 2.35 -15.39
CA THR A 486 -24.15 3.07 -16.42
C THR A 486 -23.87 2.22 -17.66
N LEU A 487 -24.21 0.91 -17.66
CA LEU A 487 -23.89 0.03 -18.78
C LEU A 487 -24.54 0.45 -20.10
N ALA A 488 -25.76 0.99 -20.08
CA ALA A 488 -26.40 1.53 -21.28
C ALA A 488 -25.83 2.90 -21.70
N LEU A 489 -25.28 3.65 -20.73
CA LEU A 489 -24.61 4.93 -20.97
C LEU A 489 -23.19 4.70 -21.53
N ASN A 490 -22.50 3.64 -21.10
CA ASN A 490 -21.10 3.40 -21.43
C ASN A 490 -20.84 3.18 -22.93
N ASP A 491 -21.71 2.51 -23.68
CA ASP A 491 -21.49 2.30 -25.11
C ASP A 491 -21.57 3.61 -25.92
N GLU A 492 -22.51 4.48 -25.57
CA GLU A 492 -22.62 5.79 -26.21
C GLU A 492 -21.51 6.74 -25.74
N LEU A 493 -21.10 6.66 -24.48
CA LEU A 493 -20.01 7.43 -23.90
C LEU A 493 -18.65 7.03 -24.51
N ASN A 494 -18.39 5.75 -24.66
CA ASN A 494 -17.18 5.25 -25.29
C ASN A 494 -17.10 5.63 -26.77
N LYS A 495 -18.23 5.64 -27.47
CA LYS A 495 -18.30 6.10 -28.85
C LYS A 495 -17.96 7.60 -28.95
N ARG A 496 -18.57 8.44 -28.13
CA ARG A 496 -18.31 9.89 -28.08
C ARG A 496 -16.87 10.20 -27.66
N ARG A 497 -16.33 9.47 -26.68
CA ARG A 497 -14.94 9.57 -26.27
C ARG A 497 -13.99 9.23 -27.42
N THR A 498 -14.23 8.14 -28.14
CA THR A 498 -13.43 7.73 -29.31
C THR A 498 -13.49 8.78 -30.41
N GLU A 499 -14.66 9.38 -30.66
CA GLU A 499 -14.84 10.47 -31.61
C GLU A 499 -14.08 11.73 -31.20
N TYR A 500 -14.13 12.11 -29.91
CA TYR A 500 -13.40 13.25 -29.35
C TYR A 500 -11.88 13.03 -29.41
N THR A 501 -11.39 11.88 -28.93
CA THR A 501 -9.97 11.54 -28.96
C THR A 501 -9.43 11.44 -30.38
N SER A 502 -10.22 10.91 -31.32
CA SER A 502 -9.83 10.85 -32.74
C SER A 502 -9.83 12.22 -33.41
N ALA A 503 -10.77 13.10 -33.06
CA ALA A 503 -10.80 14.49 -33.55
C ALA A 503 -9.56 15.28 -33.09
N ILE A 504 -9.17 15.13 -31.82
CA ILE A 504 -7.94 15.74 -31.28
C ILE A 504 -6.70 15.16 -31.98
N ARG A 505 -6.58 13.83 -32.10
CA ARG A 505 -5.44 13.18 -32.77
C ARG A 505 -5.30 13.59 -34.24
N ASN A 506 -6.40 13.61 -34.99
CA ASN A 506 -6.41 14.02 -36.40
C ASN A 506 -6.02 15.49 -36.58
N SER A 507 -6.29 16.37 -35.60
CA SER A 507 -5.84 17.75 -35.64
C SER A 507 -4.34 17.87 -35.35
N THR A 508 -3.80 17.03 -34.46
CA THR A 508 -2.37 17.02 -34.13
C THR A 508 -1.53 16.50 -35.30
N THR A 509 -1.97 15.43 -35.99
CA THR A 509 -1.29 14.86 -37.18
C THR A 509 -1.23 15.86 -38.34
N LYS A 510 -2.29 16.69 -38.53
CA LYS A 510 -2.27 17.75 -39.57
C LYS A 510 -1.28 18.87 -39.30
N ILE A 511 -0.76 18.99 -38.10
CA ILE A 511 0.21 20.04 -37.72
C ILE A 511 1.64 19.56 -37.93
N GLU A 512 1.91 18.28 -37.68
CA GLU A 512 3.22 17.67 -38.00
C GLU A 512 3.52 17.69 -39.50
N ASP A 513 2.45 17.65 -40.35
CA ASP A 513 2.56 17.77 -41.81
C ASP A 513 2.74 19.23 -42.31
N LEU A 514 2.60 20.23 -41.42
CA LEU A 514 2.75 21.67 -41.76
C LEU A 514 4.04 22.31 -41.22
N GLU A 515 4.84 21.59 -40.43
CA GLU A 515 6.14 22.05 -39.89
C GLU A 515 7.36 21.47 -40.64
N ILE A 516 7.19 20.97 -41.90
CA ILE A 516 8.32 20.64 -42.80
C ILE A 516 8.62 21.77 -43.75
#